data_29d3711995e94ecae0f93b001f202a15
#
_entry.id   29d3711995e94ecae0f93b001f202a15
#
_cell.length_a   1.000
_cell.length_b   1.000
_cell.length_c   1.000
_cell.angle_alpha   90.00
_cell.angle_beta   90.00
_cell.angle_gamma   90.00
#
_symmetry.space_group_name_H-M   'P 1'
#
loop_
_entity.id
_entity.type
_entity.pdbx_description
1 polymer ?
#
loop_
_entity_poly.entity_id
_entity_poly.type
_entity_poly.pdbx_seq_one_letter_code
_entity_poly.pdbx_strand_id
1 'polypeptide(L)'
;MIEPFERKIWLSSPTMHGDEMKYVAEAYETNWMSTVGKNIDETERLLAERVGVRYAVALSAGTASLHLAVKLAGEAMYGQAVIGKGSLSGKKVFCSDVTFGATVNPVVYEGGIPVFIDTERETWKIGRAHV
;
A
#
# COMPACT_ATOMS: atom_id res chain seq x y z
N MET A 1 -21.94 -21.59 22.45
CA MET A 1 -21.02 -20.57 23.02
C MET A 1 -19.68 -20.82 22.34
N ILE A 2 -19.07 -19.80 21.74
CA ILE A 2 -17.75 -19.94 21.12
C ILE A 2 -16.71 -19.85 22.25
N GLU A 3 -15.88 -20.87 22.41
CA GLU A 3 -14.80 -20.83 23.38
C GLU A 3 -13.69 -19.89 22.89
N PRO A 4 -13.13 -19.06 23.78
CA PRO A 4 -12.01 -18.19 23.40
C PRO A 4 -10.76 -19.02 23.12
N PHE A 5 -9.90 -18.52 22.23
CA PHE A 5 -8.62 -19.17 21.95
C PHE A 5 -7.72 -19.16 23.21
N GLU A 6 -7.04 -20.25 23.48
CA GLU A 6 -6.09 -20.36 24.60
C GLU A 6 -4.91 -19.38 24.50
N ARG A 7 -4.58 -18.95 23.29
CA ARG A 7 -3.50 -18.01 23.04
C ARG A 7 -3.93 -16.91 22.06
N LYS A 8 -3.29 -15.75 22.18
CA LYS A 8 -3.52 -14.62 21.28
C LYS A 8 -3.12 -15.00 19.84
N ILE A 9 -4.04 -14.78 18.91
CA ILE A 9 -3.78 -14.86 17.47
C ILE A 9 -3.45 -13.46 16.98
N TRP A 10 -2.25 -13.29 16.43
CA TRP A 10 -1.83 -12.01 15.85
C TRP A 10 -2.34 -11.88 14.43
N LEU A 11 -2.81 -10.69 14.07
CA LEU A 11 -3.30 -10.40 12.73
C LEU A 11 -2.19 -10.53 11.67
N SER A 12 -1.00 -10.05 11.98
CA SER A 12 0.15 -10.08 11.10
C SER A 12 1.42 -10.15 11.92
N SER A 13 2.12 -11.26 11.83
CA SER A 13 3.40 -11.47 12.48
C SER A 13 4.49 -11.56 11.41
N PRO A 14 5.62 -10.83 11.56
CA PRO A 14 6.75 -10.96 10.64
C PRO A 14 7.28 -12.40 10.62
N THR A 15 7.69 -12.85 9.44
CA THR A 15 8.37 -14.14 9.26
C THR A 15 9.76 -13.88 8.76
N MET A 16 10.76 -14.43 9.45
CA MET A 16 12.17 -14.36 9.04
C MET A 16 12.51 -15.58 8.19
N HIS A 17 13.30 -15.38 7.15
CA HIS A 17 13.68 -16.43 6.18
C HIS A 17 15.15 -16.84 6.30
N GLY A 18 15.94 -16.11 7.12
CA GLY A 18 17.32 -16.46 7.47
C GLY A 18 18.40 -15.57 6.85
N ASP A 19 18.11 -14.89 5.76
CA ASP A 19 19.08 -14.03 5.08
C ASP A 19 19.05 -12.55 5.48
N GLU A 20 18.08 -12.14 6.30
CA GLU A 20 17.85 -10.72 6.64
C GLU A 20 19.09 -10.07 7.25
N MET A 21 19.74 -10.77 8.20
CA MET A 21 20.94 -10.26 8.87
C MET A 21 22.14 -10.09 7.94
N LYS A 22 22.22 -10.88 6.88
CA LYS A 22 23.26 -10.73 5.85
C LYS A 22 23.12 -9.39 5.12
N TYR A 23 21.90 -9.05 4.69
CA TYR A 23 21.63 -7.76 4.02
C TYR A 23 21.77 -6.57 4.95
N VAL A 24 21.39 -6.72 6.22
CA VAL A 24 21.61 -5.69 7.25
C VAL A 24 23.10 -5.46 7.44
N ALA A 25 23.92 -6.51 7.62
CA ALA A 25 25.36 -6.41 7.78
C ALA A 25 26.02 -5.74 6.55
N GLU A 26 25.68 -6.17 5.34
CA GLU A 26 26.18 -5.56 4.09
C GLU A 26 25.86 -4.07 4.03
N ALA A 27 24.65 -3.66 4.41
CA ALA A 27 24.26 -2.25 4.42
C ALA A 27 25.11 -1.42 5.41
N TYR A 28 25.41 -1.96 6.57
CA TYR A 28 26.28 -1.33 7.56
C TYR A 28 27.75 -1.26 7.09
N GLU A 29 28.29 -2.36 6.58
CA GLU A 29 29.68 -2.42 6.09
C GLU A 29 29.92 -1.47 4.91
N THR A 30 28.95 -1.31 4.04
CA THR A 30 29.04 -0.43 2.87
C THR A 30 28.57 1.00 3.14
N ASN A 31 28.07 1.29 4.35
CA ASN A 31 27.50 2.59 4.76
C ASN A 31 26.27 3.02 3.94
N TRP A 32 25.52 2.06 3.38
CA TRP A 32 24.30 2.30 2.61
C TRP A 32 23.03 1.91 3.41
N MET A 33 22.81 2.59 4.52
CA MET A 33 21.66 2.39 5.42
C MET A 33 20.54 3.42 5.21
N SER A 34 20.56 4.14 4.10
CA SER A 34 19.62 5.22 3.82
C SER A 34 18.66 4.86 2.68
N THR A 35 18.10 5.88 2.06
CA THR A 35 17.08 5.77 0.98
C THR A 35 17.64 5.37 -0.37
N VAL A 36 18.93 5.20 -0.50
CA VAL A 36 19.63 4.74 -1.71
C VAL A 36 20.57 3.62 -1.35
N GLY A 37 20.91 2.77 -2.30
CA GLY A 37 21.86 1.70 -2.12
C GLY A 37 21.45 0.43 -2.85
N LYS A 38 22.42 -0.47 -3.00
CA LYS A 38 22.31 -1.71 -3.77
C LYS A 38 21.08 -2.55 -3.42
N ASN A 39 20.73 -2.66 -2.13
CA ASN A 39 19.59 -3.48 -1.69
C ASN A 39 18.25 -2.89 -2.14
N ILE A 40 18.12 -1.56 -2.17
CA ILE A 40 16.92 -0.87 -2.67
C ILE A 40 16.85 -1.02 -4.19
N ASP A 41 17.93 -0.74 -4.89
CA ASP A 41 18.00 -0.82 -6.35
C ASP A 41 17.66 -2.24 -6.84
N GLU A 42 18.18 -3.26 -6.18
CA GLU A 42 17.91 -4.65 -6.52
C GLU A 42 16.45 -5.06 -6.19
N THR A 43 15.90 -4.56 -5.09
CA THR A 43 14.50 -4.78 -4.74
C THR A 43 13.56 -4.17 -5.80
N GLU A 44 13.81 -2.94 -6.21
CA GLU A 44 13.04 -2.26 -7.26
C GLU A 44 13.14 -3.00 -8.60
N ARG A 45 14.36 -3.41 -8.98
CA ARG A 45 14.60 -4.18 -10.21
C ARG A 45 13.84 -5.50 -10.22
N LEU A 46 13.98 -6.30 -9.14
CA LEU A 46 13.34 -7.60 -9.03
C LEU A 46 11.81 -7.50 -8.98
N LEU A 47 11.27 -6.51 -8.28
CA LEU A 47 9.83 -6.29 -8.23
C LEU A 47 9.29 -5.86 -9.60
N ALA A 48 9.97 -4.95 -10.29
CA ALA A 48 9.57 -4.53 -11.63
C ALA A 48 9.53 -5.74 -12.59
N GLU A 49 10.57 -6.57 -12.58
CA GLU A 49 10.65 -7.79 -13.37
C GLU A 49 9.56 -8.80 -13.00
N ARG A 50 9.36 -9.06 -11.70
CA ARG A 50 8.37 -10.03 -11.21
C ARG A 50 6.93 -9.65 -11.54
N VAL A 51 6.61 -8.37 -11.50
CA VAL A 51 5.26 -7.83 -11.78
C VAL A 51 5.07 -7.56 -13.28
N GLY A 52 6.16 -7.52 -14.07
CA GLY A 52 6.11 -7.25 -15.50
C GLY A 52 5.86 -5.76 -15.83
N VAL A 53 6.33 -4.86 -14.97
CA VAL A 53 6.26 -3.41 -15.18
C VAL A 53 7.64 -2.84 -15.50
N ARG A 54 7.68 -1.65 -16.10
CA ARG A 54 8.95 -1.02 -16.49
C ARG A 54 9.77 -0.56 -15.30
N TYR A 55 9.13 -0.07 -14.27
CA TYR A 55 9.76 0.50 -13.08
C TYR A 55 8.99 0.12 -11.82
N ALA A 56 9.71 -0.04 -10.72
CA ALA A 56 9.18 -0.07 -9.37
C ALA A 56 9.93 0.97 -8.53
N VAL A 57 9.28 1.49 -7.52
CA VAL A 57 9.86 2.48 -6.60
C VAL A 57 9.56 2.05 -5.17
N ALA A 58 10.61 1.88 -4.38
CA ALA A 58 10.49 1.57 -2.97
C ALA A 58 10.13 2.81 -2.16
N LEU A 59 9.13 2.69 -1.31
CA LEU A 59 8.68 3.74 -0.40
C LEU A 59 8.73 3.24 1.05
N SER A 60 8.81 4.15 2.00
CA SER A 60 8.98 3.85 3.41
C SER A 60 7.81 3.10 4.06
N ALA A 61 6.62 3.15 3.45
CA ALA A 61 5.43 2.48 3.96
C ALA A 61 4.39 2.25 2.87
N GLY A 62 3.57 1.21 3.02
CA GLY A 62 2.46 0.93 2.12
C GLY A 62 1.44 2.09 2.04
N THR A 63 1.23 2.82 3.13
CA THR A 63 0.40 4.04 3.13
C THR A 63 0.94 5.10 2.18
N ALA A 64 2.25 5.30 2.15
CA ALA A 64 2.89 6.25 1.23
C ALA A 64 2.74 5.79 -0.23
N SER A 65 2.88 4.50 -0.49
CA SER A 65 2.68 3.90 -1.81
C SER A 65 1.24 4.08 -2.30
N LEU A 66 0.27 3.81 -1.45
CA LEU A 66 -1.14 4.02 -1.75
C LEU A 66 -1.46 5.50 -1.99
N HIS A 67 -0.89 6.40 -1.17
CA HIS A 67 -1.11 7.83 -1.36
C HIS A 67 -0.58 8.32 -2.71
N LEU A 68 0.63 7.91 -3.07
CA LEU A 68 1.20 8.27 -4.37
C LEU A 68 0.38 7.69 -5.53
N ALA A 69 -0.04 6.43 -5.42
CA ALA A 69 -0.88 5.78 -6.44
C ALA A 69 -2.23 6.48 -6.62
N VAL A 70 -2.90 6.81 -5.51
CA VAL A 70 -4.18 7.55 -5.53
C VAL A 70 -4.02 8.94 -6.13
N LYS A 71 -2.95 9.66 -5.76
CA LYS A 71 -2.63 10.97 -6.33
C LYS A 71 -2.44 10.88 -7.84
N LEU A 72 -1.58 9.98 -8.31
CA LEU A 72 -1.28 9.81 -9.73
C LEU A 72 -2.52 9.38 -10.52
N ALA A 73 -3.33 8.48 -9.98
CA ALA A 73 -4.59 8.08 -10.60
C ALA A 73 -5.57 9.26 -10.70
N GLY A 74 -5.69 10.04 -9.63
CA GLY A 74 -6.51 11.26 -9.62
C GLY A 74 -6.06 12.27 -10.67
N GLU A 75 -4.77 12.54 -10.75
CA GLU A 75 -4.21 13.47 -11.76
C GLU A 75 -4.38 12.94 -13.20
N ALA A 76 -4.24 11.65 -13.41
CA ALA A 76 -4.46 11.04 -14.73
C ALA A 76 -5.94 11.13 -15.18
N MET A 77 -6.88 11.00 -14.23
CA MET A 77 -8.31 11.02 -14.53
C MET A 77 -8.90 12.43 -14.63
N TYR A 78 -8.41 13.36 -13.81
CA TYR A 78 -9.04 14.67 -13.60
C TYR A 78 -8.13 15.87 -13.90
N GLY A 79 -6.90 15.61 -14.31
CA GLY A 79 -5.90 16.64 -14.54
C GLY A 79 -5.10 16.98 -13.29
N GLN A 80 -4.06 17.77 -13.48
CA GLN A 80 -3.13 18.13 -12.42
C GLN A 80 -3.83 18.78 -11.22
N ALA A 81 -3.49 18.33 -10.03
CA ALA A 81 -4.09 18.84 -8.81
C ALA A 81 -3.77 20.31 -8.59
N VAL A 82 -4.79 21.07 -8.18
CA VAL A 82 -4.58 22.45 -7.71
C VAL A 82 -3.92 22.42 -6.35
N ILE A 83 -2.91 23.25 -6.15
CA ILE A 83 -2.19 23.35 -4.87
C ILE A 83 -3.19 23.55 -3.72
N GLY A 84 -3.06 22.71 -2.72
CA GLY A 84 -3.89 22.73 -1.49
C GLY A 84 -5.27 22.07 -1.60
N LYS A 85 -5.64 21.46 -2.75
CA LYS A 85 -6.94 20.80 -2.91
C LYS A 85 -6.88 19.28 -3.09
N GLY A 86 -5.72 18.73 -3.44
CA GLY A 86 -5.57 17.33 -3.78
C GLY A 86 -6.16 16.92 -5.14
N SER A 87 -5.74 15.76 -5.64
CA SER A 87 -6.10 15.26 -6.98
C SER A 87 -7.53 14.73 -7.07
N LEU A 88 -8.16 14.42 -5.92
CA LEU A 88 -9.52 13.88 -5.84
C LEU A 88 -10.54 14.86 -5.23
N SER A 89 -10.24 16.15 -5.22
CA SER A 89 -11.11 17.15 -4.60
C SER A 89 -12.57 17.00 -5.02
N GLY A 90 -13.45 16.68 -4.06
CA GLY A 90 -14.88 16.48 -4.26
C GLY A 90 -15.28 15.21 -5.01
N LYS A 91 -14.33 14.33 -5.33
CA LYS A 91 -14.62 13.06 -6.02
C LYS A 91 -14.94 11.95 -5.02
N LYS A 92 -15.92 11.11 -5.37
CA LYS A 92 -16.24 9.91 -4.59
C LYS A 92 -15.34 8.76 -5.02
N VAL A 93 -14.83 8.01 -4.03
CA VAL A 93 -14.00 6.81 -4.26
C VAL A 93 -14.60 5.66 -3.46
N PHE A 94 -14.90 4.57 -4.13
CA PHE A 94 -15.40 3.36 -3.47
C PHE A 94 -14.27 2.65 -2.74
N CYS A 95 -14.51 2.36 -1.47
CA CYS A 95 -13.57 1.69 -0.58
C CYS A 95 -14.25 0.50 0.09
N SER A 96 -13.52 -0.58 0.32
CA SER A 96 -14.01 -1.66 1.17
C SER A 96 -14.20 -1.16 2.61
N ASP A 97 -15.25 -1.57 3.28
CA ASP A 97 -15.48 -1.29 4.70
C ASP A 97 -14.63 -2.21 5.62
N VAL A 98 -14.26 -3.40 5.12
CA VAL A 98 -13.33 -4.32 5.80
C VAL A 98 -11.93 -4.16 5.23
N THR A 99 -11.19 -3.19 5.72
CA THR A 99 -9.84 -2.89 5.26
C THR A 99 -9.02 -2.17 6.33
N PHE A 100 -7.72 -2.10 6.11
CA PHE A 100 -6.82 -1.30 6.93
C PHE A 100 -7.04 0.20 6.65
N GLY A 101 -7.03 1.05 7.67
CA GLY A 101 -7.26 2.49 7.50
C GLY A 101 -6.38 3.16 6.45
N ALA A 102 -5.16 2.63 6.25
CA ALA A 102 -4.24 3.10 5.21
C ALA A 102 -4.78 2.98 3.78
N THR A 103 -5.80 2.17 3.54
CA THR A 103 -6.46 2.06 2.23
C THR A 103 -7.34 3.28 1.95
N VAL A 104 -7.94 3.85 2.97
CA VAL A 104 -8.93 4.94 2.87
C VAL A 104 -8.30 6.31 3.09
N ASN A 105 -7.34 6.41 4.01
CA ASN A 105 -6.70 7.67 4.36
C ASN A 105 -6.16 8.46 3.16
N PRO A 106 -5.48 7.84 2.17
CA PRO A 106 -5.00 8.53 0.98
C PRO A 106 -6.10 9.22 0.16
N VAL A 107 -7.30 8.64 0.12
CA VAL A 107 -8.45 9.25 -0.55
C VAL A 107 -8.79 10.59 0.12
N VAL A 108 -8.81 10.59 1.45
CA VAL A 108 -9.09 11.81 2.24
C VAL A 108 -7.96 12.83 2.11
N TYR A 109 -6.70 12.39 2.10
CA TYR A 109 -5.54 13.28 1.91
C TYR A 109 -5.58 14.02 0.57
N GLU A 110 -6.10 13.34 -0.47
CA GLU A 110 -6.27 13.94 -1.80
C GLU A 110 -7.64 14.66 -1.96
N GLY A 111 -8.33 14.95 -0.86
CA GLY A 111 -9.60 15.71 -0.88
C GLY A 111 -10.80 14.93 -1.41
N GLY A 112 -10.66 13.61 -1.57
CA GLY A 112 -11.73 12.71 -2.01
C GLY A 112 -12.71 12.37 -0.90
N ILE A 113 -13.85 11.85 -1.28
CA ILE A 113 -14.92 11.40 -0.39
C ILE A 113 -14.97 9.88 -0.44
N PRO A 114 -14.50 9.16 0.59
CA PRO A 114 -14.62 7.71 0.61
C PRO A 114 -16.08 7.30 0.71
N VAL A 115 -16.47 6.33 -0.09
CA VAL A 115 -17.78 5.68 -0.06
C VAL A 115 -17.55 4.22 0.25
N PHE A 116 -17.94 3.80 1.43
CA PHE A 116 -17.74 2.43 1.87
C PHE A 116 -18.73 1.48 1.21
N ILE A 117 -18.21 0.38 0.74
CA ILE A 117 -18.96 -0.71 0.12
C ILE A 117 -18.70 -1.97 0.94
N ASP A 118 -19.79 -2.63 1.32
CA ASP A 118 -19.72 -3.91 2.03
C ASP A 118 -18.99 -4.96 1.20
N THR A 119 -18.32 -5.87 1.88
CA THR A 119 -17.60 -6.97 1.24
C THR A 119 -18.51 -8.17 1.04
N GLU A 120 -18.28 -8.92 -0.03
CA GLU A 120 -18.93 -10.20 -0.18
C GLU A 120 -18.41 -11.22 0.85
N ARG A 121 -19.26 -12.15 1.24
CA ARG A 121 -18.98 -13.07 2.35
C ARG A 121 -17.94 -14.14 2.05
N GLU A 122 -17.75 -14.50 0.78
CA GLU A 122 -16.85 -15.59 0.40
C GLU A 122 -15.39 -15.15 0.32
N THR A 123 -15.11 -14.01 -0.31
CA THR A 123 -13.73 -13.57 -0.59
C THR A 123 -13.32 -12.36 0.25
N TRP A 124 -14.24 -11.71 0.95
CA TRP A 124 -14.03 -10.48 1.72
C TRP A 124 -13.53 -9.32 0.87
N LYS A 125 -13.82 -9.34 -0.41
CA LYS A 125 -13.51 -8.26 -1.34
C LYS A 125 -14.77 -7.49 -1.70
N ILE A 126 -14.61 -6.27 -2.20
CA ILE A 126 -15.72 -5.55 -2.84
C ILE A 126 -16.23 -6.44 -3.97
N GLY A 127 -17.46 -6.89 -3.87
CA GLY A 127 -18.10 -7.72 -4.86
C GLY A 127 -18.19 -7.01 -6.22
N ARG A 128 -18.36 -7.78 -7.29
CA ARG A 128 -18.71 -7.20 -8.59
C ARG A 128 -20.05 -6.51 -8.41
N ALA A 129 -20.12 -5.22 -8.72
CA ALA A 129 -21.41 -4.56 -8.85
C ALA A 129 -22.25 -5.37 -9.86
N HIS A 130 -23.34 -5.95 -9.39
CA HIS A 130 -24.33 -6.47 -10.30
C HIS A 130 -24.97 -5.26 -10.98
N VAL A 131 -24.55 -4.99 -12.20
CA VAL A 131 -25.19 -4.05 -13.09
C VAL A 131 -26.42 -4.70 -13.70
#